data_2e876cd2aeb4ad9ace11db30148507cb
#
_entry.id   2e876cd2aeb4ad9ace11db30148507cb
#
_cell.length_a   1.000
_cell.length_b   1.000
_cell.length_c   1.000
_cell.angle_alpha   90.00
_cell.angle_beta   90.00
_cell.angle_gamma   90.00
#
_symmetry.space_group_name_H-M   'P 1'
#
loop_
_entity.id
_entity.type
_entity.pdbx_description
1 polymer ?
#
loop_
_entity_poly.entity_id
_entity_poly.type
_entity_poly.pdbx_seq_one_letter_code
_entity_poly.pdbx_strand_id
1 'polypeptide(L)'
;DAGKAVQALRTLDGTRLVDEASGWFDQGGGDVHSLHKLFLSAAHPPAEAHGALSEYGGIAWPMPGHEPPHKTYGYGTAKDRQELTARYKKLQLKTVLPQLEKGLSALVYTQLTDVEDEVNGLFTYDRAAVKPDANAVRSVNAALAAEFARVTNPAKK
;
A
#
# COMPACT_ATOMS: atom_id res chain seq x y z
N ASP A 1 -23.13 -7.38 -8.09
CA ASP A 1 -22.81 -8.77 -8.40
C ASP A 1 -21.38 -8.80 -8.98
N ALA A 2 -20.37 -8.98 -8.10
CA ALA A 2 -18.95 -8.94 -8.45
C ALA A 2 -18.62 -10.01 -9.50
N GLY A 3 -19.14 -11.23 -9.36
CA GLY A 3 -18.86 -12.32 -10.29
C GLY A 3 -19.26 -12.02 -11.74
N LYS A 4 -20.40 -11.33 -11.97
CA LYS A 4 -20.77 -10.88 -13.32
C LYS A 4 -19.84 -9.82 -13.86
N ALA A 5 -19.38 -8.89 -13.00
CA ALA A 5 -18.39 -7.89 -13.40
C ALA A 5 -17.07 -8.54 -13.80
N VAL A 6 -16.58 -9.51 -13.02
CA VAL A 6 -15.37 -10.29 -13.32
C VAL A 6 -15.49 -10.99 -14.67
N GLN A 7 -16.61 -11.69 -14.94
CA GLN A 7 -16.83 -12.35 -16.22
C GLN A 7 -16.87 -11.38 -17.40
N ALA A 8 -17.52 -10.23 -17.24
CA ALA A 8 -17.56 -9.19 -18.26
C ALA A 8 -16.15 -8.65 -18.56
N LEU A 9 -15.35 -8.37 -17.53
CA LEU A 9 -13.96 -7.92 -17.69
C LEU A 9 -13.09 -8.95 -18.39
N ARG A 10 -13.18 -10.22 -18.01
CA ARG A 10 -12.42 -11.31 -18.66
C ARG A 10 -12.83 -11.54 -20.11
N THR A 11 -14.09 -11.27 -20.47
CA THR A 11 -14.55 -11.31 -21.87
C THR A 11 -13.97 -10.17 -22.70
N LEU A 12 -13.83 -8.98 -22.11
CA LEU A 12 -13.30 -7.80 -22.77
C LEU A 12 -11.76 -7.84 -22.87
N ASP A 13 -11.09 -8.25 -21.80
CA ASP A 13 -9.63 -8.36 -21.72
C ASP A 13 -9.22 -9.52 -20.81
N GLY A 14 -8.96 -10.68 -21.39
CA GLY A 14 -8.47 -11.87 -20.68
C GLY A 14 -6.97 -11.87 -20.34
N THR A 15 -6.25 -10.77 -20.61
CA THR A 15 -4.80 -10.69 -20.41
C THR A 15 -4.40 -10.11 -19.05
N ARG A 16 -5.35 -9.51 -18.32
CA ARG A 16 -5.11 -8.85 -17.04
C ARG A 16 -5.68 -9.66 -15.89
N LEU A 17 -4.98 -9.57 -14.74
CA LEU A 17 -5.51 -10.07 -13.48
C LEU A 17 -6.68 -9.19 -13.01
N VAL A 18 -7.68 -9.82 -12.42
CA VAL A 18 -8.87 -9.15 -11.89
C VAL A 18 -8.88 -9.24 -10.37
N ASP A 19 -8.92 -8.09 -9.70
CA ASP A 19 -9.23 -7.95 -8.28
C ASP A 19 -10.72 -7.60 -8.13
N GLU A 20 -11.53 -8.55 -7.64
CA GLU A 20 -12.98 -8.39 -7.62
C GLU A 20 -13.50 -7.55 -6.44
N ALA A 21 -12.77 -7.47 -5.34
CA ALA A 21 -13.28 -6.99 -4.06
C ALA A 21 -12.50 -5.82 -3.48
N SER A 22 -11.38 -5.45 -4.08
CA SER A 22 -10.50 -4.37 -3.60
C SER A 22 -10.23 -4.40 -2.07
N GLY A 23 -10.12 -5.63 -1.52
CA GLY A 23 -9.74 -5.87 -0.14
C GLY A 23 -10.87 -5.94 0.89
N TRP A 24 -12.15 -5.86 0.50
CA TRP A 24 -13.25 -5.89 1.45
C TRP A 24 -13.90 -7.27 1.59
N PHE A 25 -14.67 -7.70 0.62
CA PHE A 25 -15.45 -8.95 0.69
C PHE A 25 -15.09 -9.85 -0.49
N ASP A 26 -13.97 -10.55 -0.36
CA ASP A 26 -13.54 -11.53 -1.37
C ASP A 26 -14.55 -12.67 -1.48
N GLN A 27 -15.08 -12.89 -2.69
CA GLN A 27 -16.01 -13.94 -3.01
C GLN A 27 -15.34 -15.08 -3.81
N GLY A 28 -14.03 -15.02 -4.00
CA GLY A 28 -13.23 -16.03 -4.68
C GLY A 28 -13.37 -16.05 -6.20
N GLY A 29 -13.93 -15.01 -6.80
CA GLY A 29 -14.10 -14.90 -8.25
C GLY A 29 -12.94 -14.24 -8.98
N GLY A 30 -12.11 -13.49 -8.26
CA GLY A 30 -10.93 -12.79 -8.78
C GLY A 30 -9.70 -13.68 -8.91
N ASP A 31 -8.63 -13.10 -9.47
CA ASP A 31 -7.31 -13.74 -9.58
C ASP A 31 -6.39 -13.33 -8.42
N VAL A 32 -6.77 -12.30 -7.68
CA VAL A 32 -5.99 -11.68 -6.61
C VAL A 32 -6.80 -11.70 -5.31
N HIS A 33 -6.21 -12.22 -4.24
CA HIS A 33 -6.75 -12.04 -2.90
C HIS A 33 -6.22 -10.73 -2.33
N SER A 34 -7.03 -9.67 -2.39
CA SER A 34 -6.63 -8.35 -1.93
C SER A 34 -7.10 -8.06 -0.49
N LEU A 35 -6.29 -7.28 0.22
CA LEU A 35 -6.54 -6.84 1.57
C LEU A 35 -6.41 -5.32 1.64
N HIS A 36 -7.46 -4.65 2.11
CA HIS A 36 -7.46 -3.24 2.46
C HIS A 36 -7.19 -3.11 3.96
N LYS A 37 -5.97 -2.72 4.33
CA LYS A 37 -5.51 -2.69 5.73
C LYS A 37 -4.75 -1.40 6.04
N LEU A 38 -5.46 -0.36 6.45
CA LEU A 38 -4.87 0.92 6.85
C LEU A 38 -4.06 0.80 8.16
N PHE A 39 -4.49 -0.06 9.07
CA PHE A 39 -3.74 -0.44 10.27
C PHE A 39 -3.26 -1.88 10.14
N LEU A 40 -2.02 -2.08 9.73
CA LEU A 40 -1.39 -3.40 9.72
C LEU A 40 -1.04 -3.84 11.14
N SER A 41 -2.02 -4.37 11.88
CA SER A 41 -1.76 -5.30 12.95
C SER A 41 -1.76 -6.71 12.37
N ALA A 42 -0.59 -7.33 12.24
CA ALA A 42 -0.34 -8.78 12.04
C ALA A 42 -1.37 -9.62 11.25
N ALA A 43 -2.14 -9.03 10.32
CA ALA A 43 -3.00 -9.82 9.45
C ALA A 43 -2.12 -10.49 8.39
N HIS A 44 -2.00 -11.80 8.47
CA HIS A 44 -1.30 -12.61 7.49
C HIS A 44 -2.12 -12.63 6.21
N PRO A 45 -1.53 -12.41 5.02
CA PRO A 45 -2.18 -12.82 3.79
C PRO A 45 -2.42 -14.34 3.87
N PRO A 46 -3.53 -14.86 3.35
CA PRO A 46 -3.76 -16.30 3.31
C PRO A 46 -2.60 -16.97 2.55
N ALA A 47 -2.13 -18.08 3.08
CA ALA A 47 -0.96 -18.80 2.56
C ALA A 47 -1.15 -19.40 1.14
N GLU A 48 -2.34 -19.35 0.59
CA GLU A 48 -2.72 -20.08 -0.62
C GLU A 48 -3.06 -19.19 -1.82
N ALA A 49 -2.99 -17.86 -1.70
CA ALA A 49 -3.33 -16.96 -2.80
C ALA A 49 -2.22 -15.92 -3.00
N HIS A 50 -2.11 -15.40 -4.22
CA HIS A 50 -1.30 -14.23 -4.52
C HIS A 50 -1.85 -13.03 -3.75
N GLY A 51 -1.35 -12.81 -2.53
CA GLY A 51 -1.83 -11.78 -1.63
C GLY A 51 -1.42 -10.39 -2.10
N ALA A 52 -2.37 -9.47 -2.15
CA ALA A 52 -2.12 -8.07 -2.40
C ALA A 52 -2.59 -7.21 -1.23
N LEU A 53 -1.76 -6.27 -0.80
CA LEU A 53 -2.24 -5.14 -0.02
C LEU A 53 -2.71 -4.07 -0.99
N SER A 54 -4.00 -4.09 -1.32
CA SER A 54 -4.60 -3.17 -2.29
C SER A 54 -4.69 -1.74 -1.77
N GLU A 55 -4.67 -1.59 -0.44
CA GLU A 55 -4.52 -0.30 0.22
C GLU A 55 -3.97 -0.47 1.63
N TYR A 56 -2.86 0.24 1.95
CA TYR A 56 -2.27 0.22 3.28
C TYR A 56 -1.45 1.49 3.56
N GLY A 57 -1.23 1.79 4.84
CA GLY A 57 -0.45 2.96 5.26
C GLY A 57 -1.33 4.06 5.83
N GLY A 58 -1.56 5.12 5.08
CA GLY A 58 -2.46 6.20 5.47
C GLY A 58 -1.97 7.09 6.61
N ILE A 59 -0.65 7.15 6.89
CA ILE A 59 -0.08 7.96 7.97
C ILE A 59 -0.20 9.43 7.60
N ALA A 60 -1.03 10.16 8.32
CA ALA A 60 -1.26 11.57 8.09
C ALA A 60 -0.13 12.45 8.64
N TRP A 61 0.17 13.51 7.93
CA TRP A 61 0.91 14.66 8.43
C TRP A 61 0.53 15.90 7.60
N PRO A 62 -0.32 16.78 8.16
CA PRO A 62 -0.56 18.08 7.53
C PRO A 62 0.72 18.91 7.61
N MET A 63 1.38 19.09 6.46
CA MET A 63 2.64 19.81 6.40
C MET A 63 2.37 21.32 6.40
N PRO A 64 2.93 22.08 7.38
CA PRO A 64 2.67 23.51 7.50
C PRO A 64 2.96 24.28 6.21
N GLY A 65 2.00 25.11 5.79
CA GLY A 65 2.07 25.92 4.57
C GLY A 65 1.69 25.20 3.26
N HIS A 66 1.28 23.94 3.34
CA HIS A 66 0.91 23.09 2.20
C HIS A 66 -0.40 22.33 2.44
N GLU A 67 -1.16 22.73 3.48
CA GLU A 67 -2.40 22.06 3.83
C GLU A 67 -3.52 22.44 2.84
N PRO A 68 -4.48 21.53 2.62
CA PRO A 68 -5.68 21.86 1.89
C PRO A 68 -6.51 22.93 2.67
N PRO A 69 -7.36 23.70 1.98
CA PRO A 69 -8.08 24.84 2.59
C PRO A 69 -9.27 24.43 3.49
N HIS A 70 -9.38 23.18 3.88
CA HIS A 70 -10.49 22.64 4.67
C HIS A 70 -9.99 21.67 5.75
N LYS A 71 -10.92 21.13 6.55
CA LYS A 71 -10.58 20.18 7.61
C LYS A 71 -9.89 18.94 7.05
N THR A 72 -8.78 18.56 7.67
CA THR A 72 -7.97 17.43 7.24
C THR A 72 -8.34 16.13 7.96
N TYR A 73 -8.10 15.02 7.27
CA TYR A 73 -8.31 13.67 7.76
C TYR A 73 -7.07 12.77 7.50
N GLY A 74 -6.98 11.67 8.25
CA GLY A 74 -5.98 10.62 8.01
C GLY A 74 -5.84 9.64 9.17
N TYR A 75 -5.16 8.54 8.94
CA TYR A 75 -5.05 7.41 9.88
C TYR A 75 -3.83 7.55 10.78
N GLY A 76 -4.00 8.19 11.93
CA GLY A 76 -2.93 8.42 12.90
C GLY A 76 -1.91 9.45 12.41
N THR A 77 -1.93 10.63 13.03
CA THR A 77 -1.15 11.80 12.62
C THR A 77 0.28 11.74 13.17
N ALA A 78 1.26 11.94 12.30
CA ALA A 78 2.63 12.23 12.68
C ALA A 78 2.76 13.73 13.00
N LYS A 79 3.63 14.08 13.95
CA LYS A 79 3.84 15.48 14.38
C LYS A 79 4.77 16.26 13.47
N ASP A 80 5.68 15.55 12.78
CA ASP A 80 6.70 16.14 11.94
C ASP A 80 7.23 15.13 10.89
N ARG A 81 8.13 15.62 10.01
CA ARG A 81 8.81 14.83 8.98
C ARG A 81 9.56 13.63 9.56
N GLN A 82 10.20 13.80 10.70
CA GLN A 82 11.02 12.74 11.30
C GLN A 82 10.13 11.58 11.77
N GLU A 83 9.04 11.90 12.45
CA GLU A 83 8.09 10.89 12.91
C GLU A 83 7.40 10.21 11.72
N LEU A 84 6.96 10.96 10.70
CA LEU A 84 6.37 10.39 9.49
C LEU A 84 7.33 9.40 8.84
N THR A 85 8.60 9.80 8.65
CA THR A 85 9.63 8.96 8.06
C THR A 85 9.91 7.71 8.91
N ALA A 86 9.99 7.86 10.22
CA ALA A 86 10.23 6.74 11.14
C ALA A 86 9.08 5.73 11.11
N ARG A 87 7.83 6.22 11.11
CA ARG A 87 6.63 5.37 11.03
C ARG A 87 6.53 4.67 9.69
N TYR A 88 6.82 5.36 8.58
CA TYR A 88 6.90 4.75 7.25
C TYR A 88 7.93 3.60 7.23
N LYS A 89 9.16 3.85 7.69
CA LYS A 89 10.22 2.82 7.77
C LYS A 89 9.79 1.63 8.63
N LYS A 90 9.21 1.90 9.79
CA LYS A 90 8.73 0.84 10.70
C LYS A 90 7.65 -0.01 10.02
N LEU A 91 6.68 0.62 9.39
CA LEU A 91 5.61 -0.08 8.66
C LEU A 91 6.20 -0.99 7.58
N GLN A 92 7.05 -0.46 6.72
CA GLN A 92 7.61 -1.21 5.60
C GLN A 92 8.54 -2.34 6.07
N LEU A 93 9.50 -2.05 6.95
CA LEU A 93 10.54 -3.01 7.30
C LEU A 93 10.13 -4.01 8.39
N LYS A 94 9.22 -3.64 9.30
CA LYS A 94 8.83 -4.51 10.42
C LYS A 94 7.51 -5.22 10.18
N THR A 95 6.64 -4.67 9.34
CA THR A 95 5.31 -5.25 9.12
C THR A 95 5.18 -5.83 7.71
N VAL A 96 5.52 -5.07 6.67
CA VAL A 96 5.34 -5.48 5.27
C VAL A 96 6.41 -6.47 4.83
N LEU A 97 7.68 -6.14 5.00
CA LEU A 97 8.80 -6.95 4.50
C LEU A 97 8.72 -8.43 4.92
N PRO A 98 8.41 -8.80 6.17
CA PRO A 98 8.25 -10.20 6.56
C PRO A 98 7.08 -10.93 5.89
N GLN A 99 6.13 -10.21 5.30
CA GLN A 99 4.99 -10.85 4.61
C GLN A 99 5.34 -11.28 3.18
N LEU A 100 6.42 -10.76 2.60
CA LEU A 100 6.89 -11.17 1.27
C LEU A 100 7.25 -12.67 1.26
N GLU A 101 7.90 -13.18 2.30
CA GLU A 101 8.18 -14.62 2.45
C GLU A 101 6.92 -15.48 2.60
N LYS A 102 5.80 -14.87 2.97
CA LYS A 102 4.51 -15.54 3.17
C LYS A 102 3.56 -15.41 1.97
N GLY A 103 4.07 -14.98 0.82
CA GLY A 103 3.29 -14.90 -0.41
C GLY A 103 2.68 -13.52 -0.73
N LEU A 104 3.01 -12.47 0.04
CA LEU A 104 2.60 -11.11 -0.33
C LEU A 104 3.30 -10.69 -1.62
N SER A 105 2.50 -10.39 -2.66
CA SER A 105 2.99 -10.22 -4.04
C SER A 105 2.76 -8.83 -4.62
N ALA A 106 1.85 -8.05 -4.05
CA ALA A 106 1.56 -6.70 -4.50
C ALA A 106 1.30 -5.75 -3.34
N LEU A 107 1.68 -4.48 -3.52
CA LEU A 107 1.62 -3.43 -2.50
C LEU A 107 1.15 -2.11 -3.12
N VAL A 108 0.07 -1.53 -2.61
CA VAL A 108 -0.39 -0.18 -2.96
C VAL A 108 -0.42 0.69 -1.71
N TYR A 109 0.60 1.53 -1.56
CA TYR A 109 0.70 2.44 -0.41
C TYR A 109 -0.24 3.64 -0.57
N THR A 110 -0.99 3.91 0.44
CA THR A 110 -1.90 5.05 0.56
C THR A 110 -1.22 6.19 1.29
N GLN A 111 -0.83 7.29 0.58
CA GLN A 111 -0.97 7.42 -0.88
C GLN A 111 0.16 8.27 -1.46
N LEU A 112 0.17 8.49 -2.76
CA LEU A 112 1.24 9.25 -3.40
C LEU A 112 1.18 10.73 -3.06
N THR A 113 0.00 11.35 -3.16
CA THR A 113 -0.22 12.78 -2.85
C THR A 113 -1.36 12.93 -1.86
N ASP A 114 -1.34 13.99 -1.06
CA ASP A 114 -2.56 14.39 -0.35
C ASP A 114 -3.67 14.66 -1.38
N VAL A 115 -4.90 14.29 -1.04
CA VAL A 115 -6.07 14.44 -1.92
C VAL A 115 -7.30 14.80 -1.08
N GLU A 116 -8.07 15.78 -1.53
CA GLU A 116 -9.26 16.27 -0.82
C GLU A 116 -8.92 16.61 0.64
N ASP A 117 -9.56 15.98 1.62
CA ASP A 117 -9.30 16.17 3.05
C ASP A 117 -8.25 15.21 3.62
N GLU A 118 -7.79 14.22 2.86
CA GLU A 118 -6.77 13.26 3.30
C GLU A 118 -5.36 13.82 3.17
N VAL A 119 -4.67 13.94 4.31
CA VAL A 119 -3.29 14.43 4.40
C VAL A 119 -2.29 13.30 4.72
N ASN A 120 -2.43 12.18 4.07
CA ASN A 120 -1.65 10.95 4.25
C ASN A 120 -0.73 10.63 3.04
N GLY A 121 -0.63 11.54 2.08
CA GLY A 121 0.25 11.42 0.92
C GLY A 121 1.74 11.48 1.27
N LEU A 122 2.58 10.97 0.38
CA LEU A 122 4.03 11.18 0.41
C LEU A 122 4.41 12.56 -0.12
N PHE A 123 3.54 13.17 -0.93
CA PHE A 123 3.63 14.55 -1.38
C PHE A 123 2.51 15.39 -0.76
N THR A 124 2.74 16.67 -0.66
CA THR A 124 1.75 17.65 -0.21
C THR A 124 0.58 17.80 -1.20
N TYR A 125 -0.53 18.39 -0.74
CA TYR A 125 -1.74 18.63 -1.53
C TYR A 125 -1.46 19.40 -2.84
N ASP A 126 -0.62 20.43 -2.77
CA ASP A 126 -0.16 21.22 -3.92
C ASP A 126 0.95 20.54 -4.74
N ARG A 127 1.41 19.36 -4.31
CA ARG A 127 2.52 18.58 -4.89
C ARG A 127 3.87 19.29 -4.89
N ALA A 128 4.01 20.39 -4.15
CA ALA A 128 5.22 21.21 -4.12
C ALA A 128 6.33 20.61 -3.24
N ALA A 129 5.98 19.78 -2.27
CA ALA A 129 6.95 19.21 -1.33
C ALA A 129 6.79 17.71 -1.11
N VAL A 130 7.94 17.03 -0.92
CA VAL A 130 7.98 15.64 -0.42
C VAL A 130 7.90 15.67 1.09
N LYS A 131 6.95 14.97 1.67
CA LYS A 131 6.67 15.00 3.11
C LYS A 131 7.70 14.20 3.92
N PRO A 132 7.94 12.91 3.66
CA PRO A 132 8.98 12.15 4.36
C PRO A 132 10.37 12.46 3.81
N ASP A 133 11.41 11.89 4.43
CA ASP A 133 12.75 11.87 3.84
C ASP A 133 12.77 10.97 2.59
N ALA A 134 12.98 11.58 1.42
CA ALA A 134 12.95 10.88 0.14
C ALA A 134 14.04 9.80 0.01
N ASN A 135 15.22 10.00 0.63
CA ASN A 135 16.29 9.01 0.60
C ASN A 135 15.94 7.80 1.47
N ALA A 136 15.33 8.04 2.62
CA ALA A 136 14.82 6.98 3.47
C ALA A 136 13.72 6.16 2.76
N VAL A 137 12.77 6.79 2.08
CA VAL A 137 11.74 6.10 1.29
C VAL A 137 12.38 5.26 0.19
N ARG A 138 13.32 5.83 -0.58
CA ARG A 138 14.04 5.12 -1.64
C ARG A 138 14.79 3.90 -1.12
N SER A 139 15.51 4.05 -0.01
CA SER A 139 16.26 2.96 0.62
C SER A 139 15.35 1.82 1.09
N VAL A 140 14.22 2.15 1.69
CA VAL A 140 13.23 1.18 2.15
C VAL A 140 12.61 0.43 0.98
N ASN A 141 12.21 1.14 -0.07
CA ASN A 141 11.62 0.51 -1.26
C ASN A 141 12.64 -0.39 -1.99
N ALA A 142 13.91 -0.02 -2.01
CA ALA A 142 14.97 -0.87 -2.54
C ALA A 142 15.14 -2.16 -1.71
N ALA A 143 15.02 -2.08 -0.39
CA ALA A 143 15.07 -3.26 0.48
C ALA A 143 13.87 -4.20 0.24
N LEU A 144 12.66 -3.66 0.08
CA LEU A 144 11.48 -4.47 -0.29
C LEU A 144 11.64 -5.14 -1.65
N ALA A 145 12.13 -4.41 -2.66
CA ALA A 145 12.37 -4.95 -4.00
C ALA A 145 13.44 -6.07 -3.99
N ALA A 146 14.53 -5.88 -3.22
CA ALA A 146 15.57 -6.89 -3.08
C ALA A 146 15.04 -8.16 -2.40
N GLU A 147 14.24 -8.01 -1.34
CA GLU A 147 13.62 -9.14 -0.66
C GLU A 147 12.62 -9.86 -1.55
N PHE A 148 11.78 -9.13 -2.28
CA PHE A 148 10.86 -9.72 -3.25
C PHE A 148 11.61 -10.54 -4.32
N ALA A 149 12.69 -9.98 -4.88
CA ALA A 149 13.53 -10.71 -5.84
C ALA A 149 14.17 -11.96 -5.24
N ARG A 150 14.55 -11.92 -3.95
CA ARG A 150 15.10 -13.09 -3.23
C ARG A 150 14.07 -14.21 -3.07
N VAL A 151 12.84 -13.87 -2.66
CA VAL A 151 11.80 -14.89 -2.39
C VAL A 151 11.19 -15.47 -3.67
N THR A 152 11.14 -14.69 -4.77
CA THR A 152 10.57 -15.12 -6.05
C THR A 152 11.57 -15.83 -6.96
N ASN A 153 12.88 -15.78 -6.65
CA ASN A 153 13.93 -16.46 -7.45
C ASN A 153 14.69 -17.51 -6.64
N PRO A 154 14.13 -18.72 -6.45
CA PRO A 154 14.71 -19.76 -5.62
C PRO A 154 16.04 -20.33 -6.16
N ALA A 155 16.43 -20.03 -7.40
CA ALA A 155 17.68 -20.53 -8.00
C ALA A 155 18.96 -19.84 -7.44
N LYS A 156 18.85 -18.94 -6.48
CA LYS A 156 19.97 -18.26 -5.80
C LYS A 156 20.08 -18.61 -4.30
N LYS A 157 19.50 -19.71 -3.89
CA LYS A 157 19.72 -20.29 -2.54
C LYS A 157 20.87 -21.28 -2.56
#